data_033defbda5fc5fa96c4fa30defa1daac
#
_entry.id   033defbda5fc5fa96c4fa30defa1daac
#
_cell.length_a   1.000
_cell.length_b   1.000
_cell.length_c   1.000
_cell.angle_alpha   90.00
_cell.angle_beta   90.00
_cell.angle_gamma   90.00
#
_symmetry.space_group_name_H-M   'P 1'
#
loop_
_entity.id
_entity.type
_entity.pdbx_description
1 polymer ?
#
loop_
_entity_poly.entity_id
_entity_poly.type
_entity_poly.pdbx_seq_one_letter_code
_entity_poly.pdbx_strand_id
1 'polypeptide(L)'
;MTFPLRVILRFLEHRVRLLTLAAVLSVISVCAAQSNSAPDELVLSNGDTLHGKFVSESGGKVTFHSDPLGDVSITWDKVKELHASGKFGVLQNNVQLIGKRRIRQVPTGTIDMADQTVTVHAESAQALAPIPVKNAQFIFDEPTINKYVAHQPSFFQGWNGPATAGATLVTGTQNQYTFTGTIGLVRTSPTVSWLAPRDRTSMDFSGSYGKIIQPAYTNPGPPPATVAAVTTKTAIYHADAERDEYFSPRFFALGQTAFDHNFSQDLDLQQIYGGGIGWTVIKKSKQELDLKGTMQYEKQIFITGAAGTNQNLIGSTFSGTYTLQTKLFNLTQGVSFIPAYNDEKAYSANETDTFAFPAYKNFSFSVGTLDSYLNDPPVSLPPTKRNSFQFTFGLTYAIKSKY
;
A
#
# COMPACT_ATOMS: atom_id res chain seq x y z
N MET A 1 -25.83 -12.79 -68.04
CA MET A 1 -25.10 -11.56 -67.64
C MET A 1 -23.84 -11.97 -66.91
N THR A 2 -22.76 -12.11 -67.66
CA THR A 2 -21.45 -12.52 -67.15
C THR A 2 -20.57 -11.30 -67.08
N PHE A 3 -20.34 -10.79 -65.86
CA PHE A 3 -19.36 -9.71 -65.59
C PHE A 3 -17.94 -10.28 -65.77
N PRO A 4 -17.07 -9.61 -66.48
CA PRO A 4 -15.76 -10.16 -66.81
C PRO A 4 -14.83 -10.12 -65.59
N LEU A 5 -14.46 -11.26 -65.12
CA LEU A 5 -13.51 -11.56 -64.02
C LEU A 5 -12.16 -10.82 -64.17
N ARG A 6 -11.80 -10.36 -65.34
CA ARG A 6 -10.56 -9.63 -65.66
C ARG A 6 -10.48 -8.20 -65.09
N VAL A 7 -11.61 -7.56 -64.82
CA VAL A 7 -11.62 -6.20 -64.30
C VAL A 7 -11.36 -6.23 -62.80
N ILE A 8 -11.86 -7.23 -62.09
CA ILE A 8 -11.66 -7.43 -60.64
C ILE A 8 -10.19 -7.77 -60.32
N LEU A 9 -9.54 -8.61 -61.16
CA LEU A 9 -8.14 -8.95 -60.95
C LEU A 9 -7.20 -7.74 -61.15
N ARG A 10 -7.45 -6.83 -62.08
CA ARG A 10 -6.63 -5.61 -62.27
C ARG A 10 -6.82 -4.63 -61.12
N PHE A 11 -7.98 -4.54 -60.50
CA PHE A 11 -8.18 -3.69 -59.32
C PHE A 11 -7.48 -4.25 -58.04
N LEU A 12 -7.42 -5.58 -57.89
CA LEU A 12 -6.67 -6.22 -56.80
C LEU A 12 -5.14 -6.02 -56.95
N GLU A 13 -4.61 -6.20 -58.13
CA GLU A 13 -3.17 -6.00 -58.38
C GLU A 13 -2.71 -4.54 -58.12
N HIS A 14 -3.53 -3.55 -58.46
CA HIS A 14 -3.21 -2.16 -58.15
C HIS A 14 -3.25 -1.82 -56.62
N ARG A 15 -4.20 -2.43 -55.91
CA ARG A 15 -4.27 -2.24 -54.45
C ARG A 15 -3.12 -2.95 -53.72
N VAL A 16 -2.71 -4.13 -54.16
CA VAL A 16 -1.57 -4.87 -53.57
C VAL A 16 -0.25 -4.11 -53.83
N ARG A 17 -0.06 -3.54 -55.05
CA ARG A 17 1.14 -2.72 -55.33
C ARG A 17 1.19 -1.41 -54.56
N LEU A 18 0.07 -0.75 -54.32
CA LEU A 18 -0.04 0.44 -53.46
C LEU A 18 0.18 0.12 -51.99
N LEU A 19 -0.28 -1.02 -51.46
CA LEU A 19 -0.05 -1.46 -50.11
C LEU A 19 1.42 -1.88 -49.87
N THR A 20 2.06 -2.52 -50.83
CA THR A 20 3.48 -2.86 -50.75
C THR A 20 4.41 -1.60 -50.85
N LEU A 21 4.02 -0.61 -51.64
CA LEU A 21 4.76 0.66 -51.73
C LEU A 21 4.60 1.48 -50.44
N ALA A 22 3.44 1.50 -49.82
CA ALA A 22 3.18 2.14 -48.52
C ALA A 22 3.92 1.45 -47.39
N ALA A 23 4.01 0.10 -47.38
CA ALA A 23 4.76 -0.66 -46.41
C ALA A 23 6.29 -0.46 -46.52
N VAL A 24 6.81 -0.29 -47.70
CA VAL A 24 8.27 0.01 -47.94
C VAL A 24 8.59 1.43 -47.53
N LEU A 25 7.70 2.40 -47.75
CA LEU A 25 7.92 3.80 -47.31
C LEU A 25 7.81 3.94 -45.77
N SER A 26 7.02 3.11 -45.08
CA SER A 26 6.91 3.15 -43.62
C SER A 26 8.13 2.54 -42.90
N VAL A 27 8.89 1.66 -43.56
CA VAL A 27 10.10 1.06 -42.98
C VAL A 27 11.29 2.02 -43.07
N ILE A 28 11.30 2.98 -43.99
CA ILE A 28 12.39 3.95 -44.15
C ILE A 28 12.30 5.11 -43.13
N SER A 29 11.14 5.33 -42.51
CA SER A 29 10.93 6.44 -41.56
C SER A 29 11.35 6.13 -40.12
N VAL A 30 11.80 4.91 -39.78
CA VAL A 30 12.18 4.52 -38.41
C VAL A 30 13.71 4.67 -38.17
N CYS A 31 14.50 5.01 -39.16
CA CYS A 31 15.96 5.12 -39.04
C CYS A 31 16.50 6.55 -38.90
N ALA A 32 15.75 7.50 -38.33
CA ALA A 32 16.32 8.84 -38.19
C ALA A 32 15.75 9.55 -36.96
N ALA A 33 16.24 9.20 -35.79
CA ALA A 33 16.39 10.10 -34.63
C ALA A 33 17.18 9.41 -33.51
N GLN A 34 18.34 8.84 -33.79
CA GLN A 34 19.35 8.81 -32.74
C GLN A 34 19.94 10.21 -32.71
N SER A 35 19.43 11.06 -31.82
CA SER A 35 20.13 12.27 -31.43
C SER A 35 21.44 11.79 -30.78
N ASN A 36 22.55 11.87 -31.51
CA ASN A 36 23.89 11.81 -30.97
C ASN A 36 24.07 13.05 -30.06
N SER A 37 23.46 13.04 -28.87
CA SER A 37 23.90 13.91 -27.79
C SER A 37 25.33 13.49 -27.46
N ALA A 38 26.21 14.46 -27.28
CA ALA A 38 27.55 14.18 -26.80
C ALA A 38 27.47 13.29 -25.55
N PRO A 39 28.37 12.32 -25.39
CA PRO A 39 28.39 11.50 -24.18
C PRO A 39 28.54 12.41 -22.95
N ASP A 40 27.85 12.03 -21.86
CA ASP A 40 28.04 12.71 -20.60
C ASP A 40 29.47 12.45 -20.09
N GLU A 41 30.00 13.40 -19.34
CA GLU A 41 31.38 13.38 -18.84
C GLU A 41 31.37 13.46 -17.31
N LEU A 42 32.13 12.55 -16.67
CA LEU A 42 32.35 12.53 -15.22
C LEU A 42 33.82 12.58 -14.92
N VAL A 43 34.30 13.70 -14.34
CA VAL A 43 35.67 13.90 -13.92
C VAL A 43 35.84 13.57 -12.44
N LEU A 44 36.76 12.68 -12.10
CA LEU A 44 37.06 12.29 -10.74
C LEU A 44 38.11 13.20 -10.08
N SER A 45 38.15 13.20 -8.77
CA SER A 45 39.10 14.01 -7.98
C SER A 45 40.56 13.61 -8.17
N ASN A 46 40.84 12.40 -8.68
CA ASN A 46 42.17 11.92 -9.04
C ASN A 46 42.59 12.32 -10.49
N GLY A 47 41.71 12.99 -11.23
CA GLY A 47 41.92 13.43 -12.60
C GLY A 47 41.44 12.46 -13.68
N ASP A 48 40.98 11.26 -13.33
CA ASP A 48 40.39 10.34 -14.32
C ASP A 48 39.06 10.85 -14.83
N THR A 49 38.81 10.61 -16.12
CA THR A 49 37.56 11.02 -16.79
C THR A 49 36.84 9.78 -17.32
N LEU A 50 35.55 9.68 -17.02
CA LEU A 50 34.65 8.68 -17.56
C LEU A 50 33.70 9.31 -18.57
N HIS A 51 33.58 8.66 -19.73
CA HIS A 51 32.61 9.02 -20.76
C HIS A 51 31.49 7.97 -20.80
N GLY A 52 30.25 8.42 -20.99
CA GLY A 52 29.11 7.54 -21.03
C GLY A 52 27.78 8.25 -20.78
N LYS A 53 26.98 7.77 -19.82
CA LYS A 53 25.72 8.39 -19.43
C LYS A 53 25.60 8.52 -17.92
N PHE A 54 25.28 9.71 -17.46
CA PHE A 54 24.82 9.91 -16.08
C PHE A 54 23.45 9.25 -15.90
N VAL A 55 23.30 8.37 -14.92
CA VAL A 55 22.07 7.62 -14.67
C VAL A 55 21.29 8.29 -13.55
N SER A 56 21.94 8.50 -12.41
CA SER A 56 21.26 9.05 -11.23
C SER A 56 22.23 9.41 -10.12
N GLU A 57 21.72 10.19 -9.17
CA GLU A 57 22.30 10.33 -7.84
C GLU A 57 21.28 9.94 -6.78
N SER A 58 21.72 9.16 -5.80
CA SER A 58 20.88 8.73 -4.67
C SER A 58 21.76 8.43 -3.46
N GLY A 59 21.40 9.05 -2.32
CA GLY A 59 22.07 8.79 -1.06
C GLY A 59 23.57 9.14 -1.04
N GLY A 60 23.97 10.20 -1.76
CA GLY A 60 25.36 10.66 -1.85
C GLY A 60 26.21 9.85 -2.81
N LYS A 61 25.61 9.03 -3.69
CA LYS A 61 26.30 8.23 -4.71
C LYS A 61 25.80 8.54 -6.10
N VAL A 62 26.72 8.83 -6.96
CA VAL A 62 26.50 8.99 -8.41
C VAL A 62 26.55 7.61 -9.06
N THR A 63 25.55 7.27 -9.85
CA THR A 63 25.56 6.13 -10.76
C THR A 63 25.81 6.64 -12.18
N PHE A 64 26.86 6.13 -12.81
CA PHE A 64 27.29 6.50 -14.15
C PHE A 64 27.47 5.25 -15.00
N HIS A 65 26.85 5.21 -16.17
CA HIS A 65 27.00 4.12 -17.13
C HIS A 65 28.14 4.45 -18.10
N SER A 66 29.23 3.71 -18.00
CA SER A 66 30.36 3.80 -18.93
C SER A 66 30.33 2.64 -19.91
N ASP A 67 30.45 2.90 -21.20
CA ASP A 67 30.40 1.84 -22.22
C ASP A 67 31.39 0.68 -21.96
N PRO A 68 32.65 0.94 -21.54
CA PRO A 68 33.58 -0.16 -21.27
C PRO A 68 33.43 -0.81 -19.89
N LEU A 69 32.85 -0.10 -18.88
CA LEU A 69 32.83 -0.56 -17.49
C LEU A 69 31.44 -0.95 -17.00
N GLY A 70 30.37 -0.63 -17.76
CA GLY A 70 29.00 -0.76 -17.30
C GLY A 70 28.65 0.29 -16.24
N ASP A 71 27.74 -0.06 -15.33
CA ASP A 71 27.30 0.86 -14.27
C ASP A 71 28.33 0.97 -13.15
N VAL A 72 28.86 2.16 -12.96
CA VAL A 72 29.84 2.50 -11.90
C VAL A 72 29.17 3.38 -10.85
N SER A 73 29.33 3.04 -9.59
CA SER A 73 28.80 3.83 -8.46
C SER A 73 29.92 4.52 -7.71
N ILE A 74 29.88 5.84 -7.65
CA ILE A 74 30.94 6.70 -7.13
C ILE A 74 30.33 7.65 -6.10
N THR A 75 30.99 7.86 -4.98
CA THR A 75 30.57 8.84 -3.98
C THR A 75 30.84 10.28 -4.44
N TRP A 76 29.97 11.22 -4.10
CA TRP A 76 30.07 12.63 -4.53
C TRP A 76 31.42 13.29 -4.16
N ASP A 77 32.01 12.94 -3.02
CA ASP A 77 33.30 13.46 -2.55
C ASP A 77 34.48 13.14 -3.52
N LYS A 78 34.28 12.10 -4.37
CA LYS A 78 35.25 11.69 -5.39
C LYS A 78 34.97 12.26 -6.77
N VAL A 79 33.87 12.98 -6.94
CA VAL A 79 33.50 13.63 -8.18
C VAL A 79 33.97 15.08 -8.15
N LYS A 80 34.76 15.48 -9.16
CA LYS A 80 35.21 16.84 -9.32
C LYS A 80 34.28 17.64 -10.20
N GLU A 81 33.92 17.08 -11.36
CA GLU A 81 33.04 17.70 -12.34
C GLU A 81 32.11 16.65 -12.94
N LEU A 82 30.88 17.05 -13.31
CA LEU A 82 29.91 16.25 -14.03
C LEU A 82 29.20 17.12 -15.04
N HIS A 83 29.19 16.67 -16.29
CA HIS A 83 28.43 17.29 -17.40
C HIS A 83 27.41 16.27 -17.90
N ALA A 84 26.14 16.54 -17.76
CA ALA A 84 25.06 15.65 -18.18
C ALA A 84 24.14 16.38 -19.17
N SER A 85 24.12 15.88 -20.41
CA SER A 85 23.34 16.44 -21.52
C SER A 85 21.86 16.06 -21.49
N GLY A 86 21.49 15.03 -20.73
CA GLY A 86 20.11 14.61 -20.51
C GLY A 86 19.34 15.59 -19.64
N LYS A 87 18.00 15.47 -19.64
CA LYS A 87 17.14 16.22 -18.72
C LYS A 87 17.00 15.48 -17.41
N PHE A 88 17.41 16.11 -16.32
CA PHE A 88 17.36 15.59 -14.97
C PHE A 88 16.61 16.54 -14.04
N GLY A 89 15.91 15.97 -13.06
CA GLY A 89 15.30 16.72 -11.97
C GLY A 89 16.11 16.57 -10.69
N VAL A 90 16.32 17.68 -9.97
CA VAL A 90 17.08 17.72 -8.71
C VAL A 90 16.12 17.90 -7.55
N LEU A 91 16.05 16.89 -6.68
CA LEU A 91 15.27 16.92 -5.44
C LEU A 91 16.16 17.33 -4.27
N GLN A 92 15.81 18.44 -3.63
CA GLN A 92 16.59 19.00 -2.51
C GLN A 92 16.13 18.44 -1.17
N ASN A 93 17.05 18.34 -0.20
CA ASN A 93 16.80 17.83 1.15
C ASN A 93 15.62 18.49 1.90
N ASN A 94 15.36 19.75 1.64
CA ASN A 94 14.35 20.53 2.37
C ASN A 94 13.05 20.71 1.59
N VAL A 95 12.93 20.13 0.37
CA VAL A 95 11.73 20.25 -0.43
C VAL A 95 10.78 19.12 -0.07
N GLN A 96 9.80 19.43 0.75
CA GLN A 96 8.69 18.52 0.99
C GLN A 96 7.82 18.49 -0.28
N LEU A 97 7.76 17.34 -0.96
CA LEU A 97 6.94 17.12 -2.15
C LEU A 97 5.44 16.94 -1.81
N ILE A 98 4.98 17.66 -0.79
CA ILE A 98 3.59 17.63 -0.34
C ILE A 98 2.77 18.61 -1.21
N GLY A 99 1.80 18.06 -1.94
CA GLY A 99 0.90 18.80 -2.80
C GLY A 99 1.41 19.01 -4.25
N LYS A 100 0.47 19.07 -5.19
CA LYS A 100 0.72 19.15 -6.63
C LYS A 100 1.55 20.38 -7.06
N ARG A 101 1.47 21.50 -6.33
CA ARG A 101 2.20 22.73 -6.65
C ARG A 101 3.71 22.57 -6.43
N ARG A 102 4.13 21.86 -5.40
CA ARG A 102 5.57 21.69 -5.07
C ARG A 102 6.28 20.72 -6.00
N ILE A 103 5.55 19.72 -6.51
CA ILE A 103 6.08 18.78 -7.51
C ILE A 103 6.46 19.52 -8.82
N ARG A 104 5.69 20.55 -9.21
CA ARG A 104 5.98 21.40 -10.37
C ARG A 104 7.18 22.33 -10.17
N GLN A 105 7.71 22.43 -8.95
CA GLN A 105 8.85 23.28 -8.60
C GLN A 105 10.17 22.53 -8.54
N VAL A 106 10.19 21.23 -8.91
CA VAL A 106 11.43 20.47 -9.03
C VAL A 106 12.25 21.07 -10.16
N PRO A 107 13.47 21.59 -9.89
CA PRO A 107 14.35 22.08 -10.96
C PRO A 107 14.66 20.96 -11.94
N THR A 108 14.31 21.14 -13.20
CA THR A 108 14.50 20.13 -14.26
C THR A 108 15.20 20.75 -15.45
N GLY A 109 16.25 20.10 -15.94
CA GLY A 109 17.05 20.57 -17.08
C GLY A 109 18.29 19.72 -17.25
N THR A 110 19.23 20.19 -18.10
CA THR A 110 20.58 19.63 -18.17
C THR A 110 21.36 20.01 -16.91
N ILE A 111 22.31 19.17 -16.52
CA ILE A 111 23.02 19.34 -15.25
C ILE A 111 24.51 19.48 -15.47
N ASP A 112 25.06 20.51 -14.86
CA ASP A 112 26.50 20.67 -14.68
C ASP A 112 26.81 20.68 -13.16
N MET A 113 27.85 19.98 -12.75
CA MET A 113 28.38 20.03 -11.40
C MET A 113 29.85 20.39 -11.43
N ALA A 114 30.20 21.45 -10.73
CA ALA A 114 31.56 21.87 -10.45
C ALA A 114 31.63 22.53 -9.07
N ASP A 115 32.78 22.49 -8.43
CA ASP A 115 33.02 23.13 -7.13
C ASP A 115 31.96 22.77 -6.05
N GLN A 116 31.57 21.50 -5.97
CA GLN A 116 30.55 20.97 -5.05
C GLN A 116 29.17 21.65 -5.19
N THR A 117 28.87 22.13 -6.41
CA THR A 117 27.61 22.81 -6.71
C THR A 117 27.00 22.26 -7.99
N VAL A 118 25.71 21.93 -7.94
CA VAL A 118 24.92 21.49 -9.09
C VAL A 118 24.20 22.68 -9.67
N THR A 119 24.41 22.93 -10.97
CA THR A 119 23.70 23.93 -11.75
C THR A 119 22.73 23.23 -12.70
N VAL A 120 21.46 23.63 -12.66
CA VAL A 120 20.42 23.10 -13.54
C VAL A 120 20.09 24.12 -14.60
N HIS A 121 20.30 23.77 -15.84
CA HIS A 121 19.98 24.61 -17.00
C HIS A 121 18.59 24.26 -17.52
N ALA A 122 17.59 24.97 -16.99
CA ALA A 122 16.19 24.77 -17.39
C ALA A 122 15.94 25.38 -18.79
N GLU A 123 15.04 24.79 -19.56
CA GLU A 123 14.57 25.34 -20.84
C GLU A 123 13.83 26.69 -20.70
N SER A 124 13.33 26.99 -19.51
CA SER A 124 12.71 28.29 -19.22
C SER A 124 13.79 29.34 -19.00
N ALA A 125 13.59 30.56 -19.53
CA ALA A 125 14.55 31.68 -19.47
C ALA A 125 14.90 32.13 -18.02
N GLN A 126 14.42 31.49 -17.01
CA GLN A 126 14.70 31.82 -15.61
C GLN A 126 15.88 30.99 -15.10
N ALA A 127 17.00 31.65 -14.87
CA ALA A 127 18.17 31.03 -14.28
C ALA A 127 17.82 30.50 -12.87
N LEU A 128 18.00 29.22 -12.65
CA LEU A 128 17.81 28.59 -11.34
C LEU A 128 19.06 28.85 -10.47
N ALA A 129 18.85 29.06 -9.18
CA ALA A 129 19.96 29.21 -8.25
C ALA A 129 20.77 27.91 -8.17
N PRO A 130 22.12 27.97 -8.16
CA PRO A 130 22.97 26.81 -7.98
C PRO A 130 22.67 26.08 -6.67
N ILE A 131 22.66 24.75 -6.70
CA ILE A 131 22.29 23.88 -5.57
C ILE A 131 23.58 23.25 -5.02
N PRO A 132 23.96 23.52 -3.76
CA PRO A 132 25.08 22.79 -3.17
C PRO A 132 24.84 21.27 -3.19
N VAL A 133 25.84 20.47 -3.53
CA VAL A 133 25.76 18.99 -3.61
C VAL A 133 25.18 18.37 -2.34
N LYS A 134 25.55 18.89 -1.16
CA LYS A 134 25.01 18.45 0.14
C LYS A 134 23.49 18.64 0.29
N ASN A 135 22.90 19.51 -0.53
CA ASN A 135 21.46 19.79 -0.53
C ASN A 135 20.72 19.05 -1.67
N ALA A 136 21.43 18.51 -2.65
CA ALA A 136 20.88 17.64 -3.68
C ALA A 136 20.72 16.23 -3.09
N GLN A 137 19.51 15.85 -2.75
CA GLN A 137 19.23 14.55 -2.14
C GLN A 137 19.09 13.44 -3.17
N PHE A 138 18.47 13.77 -4.30
CA PHE A 138 18.30 12.85 -5.42
C PHE A 138 18.36 13.59 -6.74
N ILE A 139 19.01 13.00 -7.74
CA ILE A 139 19.01 13.46 -9.12
C ILE A 139 18.62 12.28 -10.00
N PHE A 140 17.49 12.42 -10.70
CA PHE A 140 16.96 11.42 -11.62
C PHE A 140 16.60 12.05 -12.95
N ASP A 141 16.60 11.24 -14.00
CA ASP A 141 16.12 11.66 -15.31
C ASP A 141 14.66 12.12 -15.27
N GLU A 142 14.28 13.01 -16.18
CA GLU A 142 12.93 13.57 -16.25
C GLU A 142 11.84 12.51 -16.35
N PRO A 143 11.96 11.42 -17.14
CA PRO A 143 10.99 10.33 -17.14
C PRO A 143 10.80 9.68 -15.76
N THR A 144 11.88 9.46 -15.00
CA THR A 144 11.83 8.89 -13.65
C THR A 144 11.13 9.85 -12.68
N ILE A 145 11.45 11.15 -12.73
CA ILE A 145 10.76 12.19 -11.94
C ILE A 145 9.26 12.21 -12.28
N ASN A 146 8.93 12.24 -13.56
CA ASN A 146 7.53 12.26 -13.99
C ASN A 146 6.78 10.99 -13.55
N LYS A 147 7.40 9.83 -13.69
CA LYS A 147 6.79 8.54 -13.32
C LYS A 147 6.57 8.39 -11.82
N TYR A 148 7.56 8.69 -10.99
CA TYR A 148 7.52 8.35 -9.56
C TYR A 148 7.18 9.53 -8.65
N VAL A 149 7.46 10.76 -9.08
CA VAL A 149 7.24 11.96 -8.27
C VAL A 149 5.99 12.71 -8.71
N ALA A 150 5.84 12.98 -10.02
CA ALA A 150 4.74 13.79 -10.54
C ALA A 150 3.47 12.99 -10.83
N HIS A 151 3.60 11.73 -11.27
CA HIS A 151 2.46 10.90 -11.62
C HIS A 151 1.75 10.37 -10.37
N GLN A 152 0.41 10.39 -10.39
CA GLN A 152 -0.42 9.73 -9.40
C GLN A 152 -0.92 8.40 -10.00
N PRO A 153 -0.71 7.27 -9.31
CA PRO A 153 -1.25 6.01 -9.77
C PRO A 153 -2.77 6.08 -9.84
N SER A 154 -3.38 5.40 -10.82
CA SER A 154 -4.83 5.26 -10.89
C SER A 154 -5.35 4.50 -9.66
N PHE A 155 -6.68 4.55 -9.41
CA PHE A 155 -7.26 3.90 -8.22
C PHE A 155 -6.87 2.42 -8.09
N PHE A 156 -6.77 1.69 -9.19
CA PHE A 156 -6.44 0.25 -9.18
C PHE A 156 -4.94 -0.08 -9.17
N GLN A 157 -4.07 0.92 -9.16
CA GLN A 157 -2.62 0.74 -9.19
C GLN A 157 -1.98 1.03 -7.82
N GLY A 158 -0.82 0.41 -7.57
CA GLY A 158 -0.02 0.71 -6.39
C GLY A 158 -0.44 -0.02 -5.12
N TRP A 159 -1.44 -0.90 -5.17
CA TRP A 159 -1.89 -1.66 -4.00
C TRP A 159 -0.96 -2.83 -3.70
N ASN A 160 -0.53 -2.91 -2.44
CA ASN A 160 0.30 -3.98 -1.90
C ASN A 160 -0.31 -4.48 -0.59
N GLY A 161 -0.12 -5.75 -0.28
CA GLY A 161 -0.58 -6.25 1.01
C GLY A 161 -0.79 -7.75 1.05
N PRO A 162 -1.17 -8.31 2.20
CA PRO A 162 -1.46 -9.72 2.36
C PRO A 162 -2.91 -10.07 2.01
N ALA A 163 -3.12 -11.26 1.47
CA ALA A 163 -4.40 -11.96 1.45
C ALA A 163 -4.21 -13.32 2.13
N THR A 164 -4.97 -13.58 3.19
CA THR A 164 -4.85 -14.78 4.01
C THR A 164 -6.14 -15.59 3.97
N ALA A 165 -6.02 -16.90 3.84
CA ALA A 165 -7.12 -17.84 4.01
C ALA A 165 -6.75 -18.90 5.04
N GLY A 166 -7.68 -19.18 5.97
CA GLY A 166 -7.50 -20.15 7.04
C GLY A 166 -8.74 -21.00 7.28
N ALA A 167 -8.57 -22.10 7.95
CA ALA A 167 -9.65 -22.95 8.39
C ALA A 167 -9.27 -23.64 9.72
N THR A 168 -10.28 -23.83 10.55
CA THR A 168 -10.18 -24.62 11.78
C THR A 168 -11.26 -25.67 11.76
N LEU A 169 -10.87 -26.93 12.01
CA LEU A 169 -11.76 -28.06 12.13
C LEU A 169 -11.56 -28.67 13.51
N VAL A 170 -12.61 -28.76 14.30
CA VAL A 170 -12.61 -29.46 15.58
C VAL A 170 -13.65 -30.56 15.52
N THR A 171 -13.25 -31.78 15.89
CA THR A 171 -14.14 -32.95 16.02
C THR A 171 -14.01 -33.51 17.42
N GLY A 172 -15.10 -33.57 18.16
CA GLY A 172 -15.13 -34.07 19.52
C GLY A 172 -16.56 -34.07 20.08
N THR A 173 -16.72 -33.78 21.36
CA THR A 173 -18.03 -33.60 21.98
C THR A 173 -18.87 -32.55 21.25
N GLN A 174 -18.20 -31.55 20.66
CA GLN A 174 -18.79 -30.60 19.74
C GLN A 174 -17.95 -30.61 18.44
N ASN A 175 -18.61 -30.51 17.30
CA ASN A 175 -17.95 -30.37 16.02
C ASN A 175 -17.96 -28.91 15.63
N GLN A 176 -16.79 -28.34 15.33
CA GLN A 176 -16.65 -26.96 14.89
C GLN A 176 -15.95 -26.88 13.53
N TYR A 177 -16.52 -26.06 12.67
CA TYR A 177 -15.96 -25.72 11.37
C TYR A 177 -15.90 -24.19 11.26
N THR A 178 -14.71 -23.65 11.11
CA THR A 178 -14.51 -22.20 10.96
C THR A 178 -13.61 -21.94 9.77
N PHE A 179 -14.04 -21.08 8.88
CA PHE A 179 -13.28 -20.56 7.75
C PHE A 179 -13.00 -19.08 7.99
N THR A 180 -11.77 -18.66 7.76
CA THR A 180 -11.35 -17.28 7.93
C THR A 180 -10.68 -16.79 6.65
N GLY A 181 -10.92 -15.54 6.32
CA GLY A 181 -10.26 -14.86 5.20
C GLY A 181 -9.97 -13.41 5.56
N THR A 182 -8.78 -12.93 5.19
CA THR A 182 -8.40 -11.54 5.37
C THR A 182 -7.74 -11.00 4.12
N ILE A 183 -7.97 -9.74 3.80
CA ILE A 183 -7.26 -8.99 2.77
C ILE A 183 -6.95 -7.62 3.34
N GLY A 184 -5.66 -7.29 3.41
CA GLY A 184 -5.21 -5.96 3.78
C GLY A 184 -4.45 -5.35 2.61
N LEU A 185 -4.88 -4.19 2.14
CA LEU A 185 -4.29 -3.49 1.01
C LEU A 185 -3.85 -2.09 1.41
N VAL A 186 -2.62 -1.75 1.08
CA VAL A 186 -2.07 -0.41 1.30
C VAL A 186 -1.54 0.13 -0.01
N ARG A 187 -1.85 1.40 -0.28
CA ARG A 187 -1.34 2.19 -1.39
C ARG A 187 -0.73 3.47 -0.86
N THR A 188 0.53 3.71 -1.19
CA THR A 188 1.27 4.90 -0.79
C THR A 188 1.68 5.69 -2.02
N SER A 189 1.58 7.00 -1.98
CA SER A 189 2.09 7.91 -3.02
C SER A 189 3.13 8.85 -2.42
N PRO A 190 4.30 9.00 -3.05
CA PRO A 190 4.79 8.22 -4.19
C PRO A 190 5.00 6.75 -3.84
N THR A 191 4.98 5.88 -4.86
CA THR A 191 5.10 4.42 -4.68
C THR A 191 6.51 3.95 -4.34
N VAL A 192 7.49 4.84 -4.40
CA VAL A 192 8.90 4.54 -4.16
C VAL A 192 9.28 4.78 -2.70
N SER A 193 9.96 3.82 -2.09
CA SER A 193 10.32 3.84 -0.66
C SER A 193 11.40 4.88 -0.28
N TRP A 194 12.13 5.41 -1.26
CA TRP A 194 13.16 6.41 -1.03
C TRP A 194 12.62 7.85 -0.92
N LEU A 195 11.34 8.08 -1.26
CA LEU A 195 10.66 9.35 -1.01
C LEU A 195 9.75 9.26 0.22
N ALA A 196 9.62 10.39 0.91
CA ALA A 196 8.64 10.50 1.98
C ALA A 196 7.20 10.36 1.41
N PRO A 197 6.30 9.65 2.08
CA PRO A 197 4.92 9.52 1.63
C PRO A 197 4.23 10.88 1.64
N ARG A 198 3.44 11.14 0.61
CA ARG A 198 2.54 12.27 0.51
C ARG A 198 1.15 11.91 0.98
N ASP A 199 0.71 10.74 0.55
CA ASP A 199 -0.58 10.17 0.95
C ASP A 199 -0.47 8.64 1.05
N ARG A 200 -1.30 8.06 1.92
CA ARG A 200 -1.48 6.61 2.08
C ARG A 200 -2.97 6.31 2.12
N THR A 201 -3.38 5.24 1.48
CA THR A 201 -4.73 4.70 1.60
C THR A 201 -4.60 3.23 1.98
N SER A 202 -5.29 2.81 3.03
CA SER A 202 -5.44 1.42 3.39
C SER A 202 -6.89 0.97 3.27
N MET A 203 -7.08 -0.31 3.00
CA MET A 203 -8.36 -0.99 3.00
C MET A 203 -8.12 -2.38 3.56
N ASP A 204 -8.85 -2.71 4.61
CA ASP A 204 -8.78 -4.01 5.24
C ASP A 204 -10.15 -4.67 5.23
N PHE A 205 -10.17 -5.95 4.97
CA PHE A 205 -11.34 -6.80 5.09
C PHE A 205 -10.96 -8.09 5.78
N SER A 206 -11.71 -8.46 6.80
CA SER A 206 -11.60 -9.78 7.42
C SER A 206 -12.97 -10.41 7.58
N GLY A 207 -13.02 -11.72 7.40
CA GLY A 207 -14.24 -12.50 7.59
C GLY A 207 -13.94 -13.84 8.25
N SER A 208 -14.75 -14.19 9.22
CA SER A 208 -14.75 -15.51 9.86
C SER A 208 -16.19 -16.03 9.88
N TYR A 209 -16.39 -17.23 9.36
CA TYR A 209 -17.68 -17.92 9.38
C TYR A 209 -17.51 -19.29 9.98
N GLY A 210 -18.30 -19.57 11.01
CA GLY A 210 -18.21 -20.83 11.72
C GLY A 210 -19.56 -21.46 12.04
N LYS A 211 -19.52 -22.76 12.26
CA LYS A 211 -20.64 -23.56 12.71
C LYS A 211 -20.18 -24.49 13.83
N ILE A 212 -20.84 -24.38 14.99
CA ILE A 212 -20.65 -25.28 16.13
C ILE A 212 -21.87 -26.17 16.21
N ILE A 213 -21.66 -27.46 16.14
CA ILE A 213 -22.70 -28.46 16.23
C ILE A 213 -22.51 -29.23 17.55
N GLN A 214 -23.41 -29.04 18.49
CA GLN A 214 -23.52 -29.90 19.66
C GLN A 214 -24.51 -31.03 19.32
N PRO A 215 -24.04 -32.30 19.25
CA PRO A 215 -24.96 -33.42 19.00
C PRO A 215 -26.02 -33.56 20.07
N ALA A 216 -27.15 -34.15 19.74
CA ALA A 216 -28.15 -34.54 20.73
C ALA A 216 -27.51 -35.51 21.72
N TYR A 217 -27.83 -35.34 23.00
CA TYR A 217 -27.38 -36.23 24.06
C TYR A 217 -28.51 -36.49 25.09
N THR A 218 -28.44 -37.61 25.77
CA THR A 218 -29.38 -37.93 26.83
C THR A 218 -28.77 -37.54 28.15
N ASN A 219 -29.42 -36.61 28.87
CA ASN A 219 -29.07 -36.32 30.26
C ASN A 219 -29.54 -37.47 31.14
N PRO A 220 -28.65 -38.14 31.89
CA PRO A 220 -28.99 -39.33 32.67
C PRO A 220 -29.77 -39.06 34.00
N GLY A 221 -30.21 -37.81 34.21
CA GLY A 221 -31.01 -37.45 35.40
C GLY A 221 -32.32 -38.24 35.50
N PRO A 222 -32.89 -38.40 36.71
CA PRO A 222 -34.22 -38.99 36.90
C PRO A 222 -35.35 -37.93 36.77
N PRO A 223 -36.23 -37.98 35.76
CA PRO A 223 -36.22 -38.89 34.60
C PRO A 223 -35.17 -38.48 33.53
N PRO A 224 -34.69 -39.46 32.74
CA PRO A 224 -33.79 -39.16 31.64
C PRO A 224 -34.45 -38.20 30.63
N ALA A 225 -33.76 -37.13 30.27
CA ALA A 225 -34.23 -36.14 29.28
C ALA A 225 -33.30 -36.09 28.08
N THR A 226 -33.86 -36.18 26.89
CA THR A 226 -33.07 -35.99 25.65
C THR A 226 -32.94 -34.51 25.36
N VAL A 227 -31.70 -34.04 25.30
CA VAL A 227 -31.37 -32.69 24.83
C VAL A 227 -31.16 -32.75 23.32
N ALA A 228 -31.94 -31.97 22.59
CA ALA A 228 -31.84 -31.91 21.14
C ALA A 228 -30.48 -31.35 20.66
N ALA A 229 -30.07 -31.74 19.48
CA ALA A 229 -28.87 -31.15 18.83
C ALA A 229 -29.05 -29.64 18.65
N VAL A 230 -28.01 -28.88 19.02
CA VAL A 230 -27.99 -27.44 18.85
C VAL A 230 -26.91 -27.07 17.82
N THR A 231 -27.30 -26.24 16.88
CA THR A 231 -26.37 -25.68 15.90
C THR A 231 -26.31 -24.17 16.11
N THR A 232 -25.14 -23.69 16.47
CA THR A 232 -24.84 -22.26 16.57
C THR A 232 -23.97 -21.85 15.42
N LYS A 233 -24.36 -20.79 14.71
CA LYS A 233 -23.53 -20.15 13.67
C LYS A 233 -22.75 -19.02 14.30
N THR A 234 -21.52 -18.84 13.88
CA THR A 234 -20.70 -17.67 14.20
C THR A 234 -20.31 -17.00 12.92
N ALA A 235 -20.57 -15.71 12.81
CA ALA A 235 -20.17 -14.90 11.67
C ALA A 235 -19.57 -13.59 12.23
N ILE A 236 -18.35 -13.29 11.83
CA ILE A 236 -17.65 -12.08 12.23
C ILE A 236 -17.06 -11.49 10.96
N TYR A 237 -17.41 -10.25 10.65
CA TYR A 237 -16.91 -9.52 9.49
C TYR A 237 -16.44 -8.15 9.94
N HIS A 238 -15.30 -7.74 9.39
CA HIS A 238 -14.76 -6.40 9.56
C HIS A 238 -14.34 -5.88 8.21
N ALA A 239 -14.67 -4.63 7.93
CA ALA A 239 -14.18 -3.91 6.76
C ALA A 239 -13.86 -2.49 7.15
N ASP A 240 -12.66 -2.02 6.84
CA ASP A 240 -12.30 -0.63 7.07
C ASP A 240 -11.57 -0.02 5.87
N ALA A 241 -11.59 1.31 5.85
CA ALA A 241 -10.83 2.11 4.92
C ALA A 241 -10.32 3.36 5.63
N GLU A 242 -9.06 3.69 5.39
CA GLU A 242 -8.39 4.86 5.94
C GLU A 242 -7.64 5.61 4.83
N ARG A 243 -7.70 6.93 4.89
CA ARG A 243 -6.93 7.81 4.01
C ARG A 243 -6.11 8.77 4.84
N ASP A 244 -4.79 8.72 4.65
CA ASP A 244 -3.82 9.61 5.29
C ASP A 244 -3.30 10.64 4.30
N GLU A 245 -3.21 11.88 4.76
CA GLU A 245 -2.56 12.98 4.05
C GLU A 245 -1.40 13.49 4.91
N TYR A 246 -0.18 13.28 4.43
CA TYR A 246 1.04 13.65 5.15
C TYR A 246 1.34 15.14 5.00
N PHE A 247 1.52 15.84 6.11
CA PHE A 247 2.01 17.22 6.16
C PHE A 247 3.48 17.31 6.59
N SER A 248 4.04 16.20 7.07
CA SER A 248 5.47 16.01 7.27
C SER A 248 5.86 14.56 6.97
N PRO A 249 7.16 14.19 6.93
CA PRO A 249 7.56 12.79 6.70
C PRO A 249 7.02 11.78 7.73
N ARG A 250 6.54 12.26 8.88
CA ARG A 250 6.07 11.42 10.00
C ARG A 250 4.68 11.76 10.51
N PHE A 251 4.17 12.98 10.27
CA PHE A 251 2.87 13.40 10.75
C PHE A 251 1.87 13.47 9.61
N PHE A 252 0.66 13.00 9.85
CA PHE A 252 -0.43 12.97 8.88
C PHE A 252 -1.77 13.27 9.53
N ALA A 253 -2.69 13.83 8.74
CA ALA A 253 -4.11 13.85 9.04
C ALA A 253 -4.74 12.63 8.40
N LEU A 254 -5.79 12.08 9.03
CA LEU A 254 -6.47 10.91 8.52
C LEU A 254 -7.98 11.03 8.57
N GLY A 255 -8.64 10.33 7.64
CA GLY A 255 -10.05 10.03 7.68
C GLY A 255 -10.26 8.54 7.58
N GLN A 256 -11.17 7.99 8.40
CA GLN A 256 -11.44 6.56 8.46
C GLN A 256 -12.93 6.24 8.46
N THR A 257 -13.24 5.06 7.97
CA THR A 257 -14.55 4.42 8.14
C THR A 257 -14.35 2.94 8.42
N ALA A 258 -15.15 2.38 9.32
CA ALA A 258 -15.14 0.95 9.59
C ALA A 258 -16.57 0.40 9.73
N PHE A 259 -16.72 -0.87 9.41
CA PHE A 259 -17.96 -1.62 9.47
C PHE A 259 -17.68 -2.98 10.10
N ASP A 260 -18.38 -3.30 11.19
CA ASP A 260 -18.23 -4.54 11.91
C ASP A 260 -19.57 -5.28 12.01
N HIS A 261 -19.50 -6.60 11.92
CA HIS A 261 -20.56 -7.52 12.26
C HIS A 261 -19.97 -8.61 13.14
N ASN A 262 -20.56 -8.85 14.32
CA ASN A 262 -20.07 -9.87 15.23
C ASN A 262 -21.24 -10.61 15.88
N PHE A 263 -21.61 -11.75 15.29
CA PHE A 263 -22.70 -12.58 15.77
C PHE A 263 -22.48 -13.06 17.22
N SER A 264 -21.22 -13.30 17.64
CA SER A 264 -20.91 -13.77 18.98
C SER A 264 -21.11 -12.70 20.06
N GLN A 265 -21.13 -11.44 19.68
CA GLN A 265 -21.37 -10.28 20.53
C GLN A 265 -22.77 -9.66 20.30
N ASP A 266 -23.65 -10.38 19.59
CA ASP A 266 -25.00 -9.91 19.23
C ASP A 266 -25.01 -8.61 18.39
N LEU A 267 -23.88 -8.27 17.75
CA LEU A 267 -23.70 -7.06 16.98
C LEU A 267 -24.03 -7.32 15.51
N ASP A 268 -25.16 -6.78 15.04
CA ASP A 268 -25.57 -6.90 13.64
C ASP A 268 -24.75 -5.98 12.74
N LEU A 269 -24.61 -4.72 13.16
CA LEU A 269 -23.81 -3.76 12.41
C LEU A 269 -23.28 -2.66 13.33
N GLN A 270 -21.98 -2.48 13.31
CA GLN A 270 -21.31 -1.30 13.84
C GLN A 270 -20.78 -0.48 12.67
N GLN A 271 -21.00 0.81 12.70
CA GLN A 271 -20.50 1.76 11.70
C GLN A 271 -19.70 2.82 12.43
N ILE A 272 -18.46 3.03 11.99
CA ILE A 272 -17.56 4.04 12.56
C ILE A 272 -17.15 5.00 11.45
N TYR A 273 -17.28 6.29 11.70
CA TYR A 273 -16.84 7.38 10.81
C TYR A 273 -16.03 8.35 11.63
N GLY A 274 -14.78 8.57 11.25
CA GLY A 274 -13.88 9.39 12.06
C GLY A 274 -12.82 10.11 11.26
N GLY A 275 -12.16 11.02 11.93
CA GLY A 275 -10.99 11.71 11.42
C GLY A 275 -10.08 12.14 12.56
N GLY A 276 -8.82 12.33 12.26
CA GLY A 276 -7.82 12.63 13.29
C GLY A 276 -6.43 12.88 12.76
N ILE A 277 -5.48 12.60 13.62
CA ILE A 277 -4.05 12.76 13.33
C ILE A 277 -3.29 11.50 13.66
N GLY A 278 -2.19 11.27 12.95
CA GLY A 278 -1.30 10.17 13.20
C GLY A 278 0.17 10.59 13.18
N TRP A 279 0.97 9.80 13.83
CA TRP A 279 2.40 9.98 13.94
C TRP A 279 3.14 8.66 13.75
N THR A 280 4.02 8.60 12.74
CA THR A 280 4.97 7.50 12.55
C THR A 280 6.16 7.67 13.50
N VAL A 281 6.10 7.01 14.65
CA VAL A 281 7.13 7.09 15.71
C VAL A 281 8.42 6.41 15.28
N ILE A 282 8.29 5.20 14.73
CA ILE A 282 9.40 4.42 14.19
C ILE A 282 9.22 4.33 12.67
N LYS A 283 10.22 4.82 11.93
CA LYS A 283 10.25 4.72 10.48
C LYS A 283 11.62 4.22 10.03
N LYS A 284 11.73 2.91 9.88
CA LYS A 284 12.92 2.22 9.39
C LYS A 284 12.51 1.29 8.25
N SER A 285 13.46 0.87 7.41
CA SER A 285 13.20 -0.01 6.26
C SER A 285 12.53 -1.35 6.62
N LYS A 286 12.67 -1.83 7.86
CA LYS A 286 12.14 -3.11 8.34
C LYS A 286 11.21 -2.98 9.53
N GLN A 287 10.99 -1.78 10.03
CA GLN A 287 10.16 -1.51 11.20
C GLN A 287 9.41 -0.21 11.01
N GLU A 288 8.11 -0.26 11.28
CA GLU A 288 7.26 0.92 11.32
C GLU A 288 6.34 0.84 12.54
N LEU A 289 6.19 1.94 13.26
CA LEU A 289 5.21 2.10 14.34
C LEU A 289 4.45 3.38 14.08
N ASP A 290 3.17 3.25 13.82
CA ASP A 290 2.23 4.34 13.72
C ASP A 290 1.37 4.41 14.98
N LEU A 291 1.20 5.60 15.53
CA LEU A 291 0.22 5.92 16.57
C LEU A 291 -0.80 6.89 16.00
N LYS A 292 -2.07 6.69 16.28
CA LYS A 292 -3.19 7.47 15.76
C LYS A 292 -4.16 7.84 16.86
N GLY A 293 -4.74 9.02 16.74
CA GLY A 293 -5.86 9.48 17.56
C GLY A 293 -6.92 10.09 16.67
N THR A 294 -8.16 9.58 16.75
CA THR A 294 -9.29 10.07 15.97
C THR A 294 -10.46 10.43 16.86
N MET A 295 -11.26 11.38 16.41
CA MET A 295 -12.61 11.59 16.91
C MET A 295 -13.59 10.95 15.93
N GLN A 296 -14.64 10.32 16.45
CA GLN A 296 -15.55 9.54 15.64
C GLN A 296 -16.98 9.57 16.11
N TYR A 297 -17.86 9.30 15.17
CA TYR A 297 -19.24 8.89 15.40
C TYR A 297 -19.32 7.39 15.15
N GLU A 298 -19.99 6.68 16.07
CA GLU A 298 -20.20 5.25 16.02
C GLU A 298 -21.68 4.94 16.18
N LYS A 299 -22.21 4.06 15.33
CA LYS A 299 -23.55 3.54 15.41
C LYS A 299 -23.50 2.03 15.57
N GLN A 300 -24.12 1.51 16.65
CA GLN A 300 -24.24 0.10 16.91
C GLN A 300 -25.70 -0.34 16.78
N ILE A 301 -25.92 -1.42 16.02
CA ILE A 301 -27.20 -2.08 15.81
C ILE A 301 -27.04 -3.53 16.30
N PHE A 302 -27.91 -3.98 17.21
CA PHE A 302 -27.86 -5.31 17.79
C PHE A 302 -28.91 -6.25 17.20
N ILE A 303 -28.59 -7.56 17.09
CA ILE A 303 -29.43 -8.59 16.46
C ILE A 303 -30.69 -8.85 17.30
N THR A 304 -30.50 -9.06 18.61
CA THR A 304 -31.59 -9.44 19.55
C THR A 304 -32.08 -8.25 20.36
N GLY A 305 -31.60 -7.07 20.05
CA GLY A 305 -31.90 -5.86 20.80
C GLY A 305 -33.41 -5.53 20.81
N ALA A 306 -33.99 -5.30 22.00
CA ALA A 306 -35.29 -4.68 22.12
C ALA A 306 -35.27 -3.26 21.53
N ALA A 307 -36.43 -2.70 21.20
CA ALA A 307 -36.50 -1.32 20.73
C ALA A 307 -35.81 -0.38 21.73
N GLY A 308 -34.76 0.33 21.26
CA GLY A 308 -33.96 1.26 22.06
C GLY A 308 -32.61 0.74 22.55
N THR A 309 -32.20 -0.49 22.19
CA THR A 309 -30.86 -1.03 22.52
C THR A 309 -29.78 -0.55 21.54
N ASN A 310 -30.17 -0.07 20.34
CA ASN A 310 -29.22 0.48 19.40
C ASN A 310 -28.58 1.76 19.97
N GLN A 311 -27.27 1.88 19.79
CA GLN A 311 -26.49 2.97 20.36
C GLN A 311 -25.97 3.89 19.27
N ASN A 312 -25.95 5.18 19.58
CA ASN A 312 -25.27 6.20 18.82
C ASN A 312 -24.22 6.84 19.73
N LEU A 313 -22.96 6.57 19.43
CA LEU A 313 -21.86 6.94 20.30
C LEU A 313 -21.01 8.02 19.62
N ILE A 314 -20.50 8.94 20.42
CA ILE A 314 -19.48 9.89 20.02
C ILE A 314 -18.27 9.60 20.89
N GLY A 315 -17.14 9.39 20.28
CA GLY A 315 -15.95 8.98 21.00
C GLY A 315 -14.67 9.27 20.26
N SER A 316 -13.62 8.59 20.69
CA SER A 316 -12.31 8.59 20.03
C SER A 316 -11.84 7.18 19.79
N THR A 317 -10.91 7.02 18.83
CA THR A 317 -10.09 5.82 18.73
C THR A 317 -8.63 6.21 18.97
N PHE A 318 -7.99 5.53 19.90
CA PHE A 318 -6.55 5.56 20.07
C PHE A 318 -6.00 4.24 19.55
N SER A 319 -5.17 4.27 18.53
CA SER A 319 -4.65 3.04 17.93
C SER A 319 -3.17 3.08 17.68
N GLY A 320 -2.55 1.90 17.69
CA GLY A 320 -1.16 1.69 17.34
C GLY A 320 -1.04 0.53 16.36
N THR A 321 -0.26 0.72 15.31
CA THR A 321 0.07 -0.34 14.34
C THR A 321 1.57 -0.50 14.29
N TYR A 322 2.06 -1.69 14.58
CA TYR A 322 3.48 -2.04 14.51
C TYR A 322 3.71 -3.09 13.43
N THR A 323 4.69 -2.85 12.57
CA THR A 323 5.15 -3.81 11.58
C THR A 323 6.63 -4.07 11.73
N LEU A 324 7.02 -5.36 11.62
CA LEU A 324 8.40 -5.80 11.66
C LEU A 324 8.65 -6.82 10.55
N GLN A 325 9.66 -6.59 9.73
CA GLN A 325 10.09 -7.50 8.67
C GLN A 325 11.45 -8.08 9.01
N THR A 326 11.52 -9.39 9.14
CA THR A 326 12.75 -10.14 9.35
C THR A 326 13.01 -11.11 8.20
N LYS A 327 14.13 -11.82 8.24
CA LYS A 327 14.41 -12.91 7.29
C LYS A 327 13.55 -14.15 7.56
N LEU A 328 13.10 -14.33 8.80
CA LEU A 328 12.39 -15.53 9.27
C LEU A 328 10.87 -15.34 9.27
N PHE A 329 10.40 -14.15 9.61
CA PHE A 329 8.97 -13.84 9.69
C PHE A 329 8.69 -12.35 9.48
N ASN A 330 7.46 -12.04 9.12
CA ASN A 330 6.89 -10.71 9.16
C ASN A 330 5.85 -10.68 10.28
N LEU A 331 5.90 -9.65 11.12
CA LEU A 331 4.93 -9.38 12.17
C LEU A 331 4.13 -8.13 11.81
N THR A 332 2.82 -8.22 11.95
CA THR A 332 1.92 -7.05 11.97
C THR A 332 1.11 -7.15 13.25
N GLN A 333 1.12 -6.10 14.06
CA GLN A 333 0.39 -5.98 15.31
C GLN A 333 -0.43 -4.70 15.29
N GLY A 334 -1.70 -4.80 15.62
CA GLY A 334 -2.63 -3.68 15.74
C GLY A 334 -3.30 -3.69 17.10
N VAL A 335 -3.37 -2.54 17.77
CA VAL A 335 -4.12 -2.37 19.00
C VAL A 335 -4.99 -1.13 18.87
N SER A 336 -6.21 -1.16 19.39
CA SER A 336 -7.09 0.00 19.45
C SER A 336 -7.90 0.02 20.74
N PHE A 337 -8.13 1.22 21.24
CA PHE A 337 -9.02 1.51 22.36
C PHE A 337 -10.01 2.59 21.93
N ILE A 338 -11.30 2.31 22.12
CA ILE A 338 -12.42 3.09 21.57
C ILE A 338 -13.36 3.48 22.72
N PRO A 339 -13.07 4.57 23.46
CA PRO A 339 -13.99 5.11 24.47
C PRO A 339 -15.10 5.93 23.84
N ALA A 340 -16.32 5.81 24.35
CA ALA A 340 -17.43 6.70 24.05
C ALA A 340 -17.52 7.83 25.08
N TYR A 341 -17.86 9.04 24.65
CA TYR A 341 -17.96 10.20 25.52
C TYR A 341 -19.38 10.44 26.05
N ASN A 342 -20.37 9.94 25.34
CA ASN A 342 -21.78 10.07 25.70
C ASN A 342 -22.33 8.85 26.47
N ASP A 343 -21.50 7.81 26.64
CA ASP A 343 -21.79 6.66 27.47
C ASP A 343 -20.48 6.09 28.06
N GLU A 344 -20.20 6.34 29.32
CA GLU A 344 -18.95 5.92 29.98
C GLU A 344 -18.76 4.40 30.03
N LYS A 345 -19.85 3.61 29.88
CA LYS A 345 -19.81 2.16 29.86
C LYS A 345 -19.55 1.61 28.47
N ALA A 346 -19.85 2.39 27.42
CA ALA A 346 -19.69 1.99 26.04
C ALA A 346 -18.24 2.24 25.57
N TYR A 347 -17.34 1.33 25.92
CA TYR A 347 -16.00 1.31 25.35
C TYR A 347 -15.66 -0.07 24.79
N SER A 348 -14.82 -0.09 23.77
CA SER A 348 -14.30 -1.32 23.17
C SER A 348 -12.79 -1.26 23.01
N ALA A 349 -12.18 -2.43 22.90
CA ALA A 349 -10.77 -2.58 22.60
C ALA A 349 -10.57 -3.75 21.64
N ASN A 350 -9.67 -3.58 20.68
CA ASN A 350 -9.34 -4.64 19.74
C ASN A 350 -7.83 -4.82 19.67
N GLU A 351 -7.39 -6.07 19.55
CA GLU A 351 -6.00 -6.45 19.31
C GLU A 351 -5.94 -7.44 18.15
N THR A 352 -5.05 -7.20 17.21
CA THR A 352 -4.80 -8.10 16.08
C THR A 352 -3.32 -8.35 15.96
N ASP A 353 -2.91 -9.63 15.91
CA ASP A 353 -1.55 -10.03 15.63
C ASP A 353 -1.50 -10.95 14.42
N THR A 354 -0.53 -10.78 13.58
CA THR A 354 -0.26 -11.68 12.47
C THR A 354 1.23 -11.93 12.33
N PHE A 355 1.63 -13.18 12.48
CA PHE A 355 2.96 -13.67 12.12
C PHE A 355 2.87 -14.40 10.78
N ALA A 356 3.63 -13.95 9.79
CA ALA A 356 3.73 -14.59 8.49
C ALA A 356 5.15 -15.12 8.27
N PHE A 357 5.29 -16.43 8.09
CA PHE A 357 6.55 -17.13 7.87
C PHE A 357 6.72 -17.41 6.37
N PRO A 358 7.65 -16.72 5.68
CA PRO A 358 7.88 -16.91 4.24
C PRO A 358 8.17 -18.39 3.91
N ALA A 359 7.48 -18.93 2.91
CA ALA A 359 7.63 -20.32 2.50
C ALA A 359 8.14 -20.44 1.05
N TYR A 360 7.34 -19.96 0.07
CA TYR A 360 7.70 -20.06 -1.34
C TYR A 360 7.18 -18.85 -2.12
N LYS A 361 8.08 -18.15 -2.84
CA LYS A 361 7.74 -16.94 -3.62
C LYS A 361 6.97 -15.92 -2.76
N ASN A 362 5.70 -15.69 -3.11
CA ASN A 362 4.82 -14.76 -2.41
C ASN A 362 3.92 -15.44 -1.35
N PHE A 363 4.10 -16.75 -1.12
CA PHE A 363 3.32 -17.48 -0.13
C PHE A 363 4.06 -17.56 1.21
N SER A 364 3.28 -17.43 2.29
CA SER A 364 3.74 -17.56 3.69
C SER A 364 2.74 -18.39 4.48
N PHE A 365 3.20 -19.13 5.46
CA PHE A 365 2.32 -19.65 6.53
C PHE A 365 2.07 -18.53 7.51
N SER A 366 0.83 -18.36 7.94
CA SER A 366 0.45 -17.33 8.91
C SER A 366 -0.22 -17.90 10.14
N VAL A 367 0.06 -17.25 11.27
CA VAL A 367 -0.61 -17.44 12.54
C VAL A 367 -1.11 -16.07 12.97
N GLY A 368 -2.38 -15.97 13.30
CA GLY A 368 -2.97 -14.70 13.71
C GLY A 368 -3.87 -14.86 14.92
N THR A 369 -3.99 -13.79 15.69
CA THR A 369 -4.99 -13.62 16.75
C THR A 369 -5.84 -12.41 16.46
N LEU A 370 -7.10 -12.48 16.87
CA LEU A 370 -8.01 -11.34 16.94
C LEU A 370 -8.69 -11.42 18.29
N ASP A 371 -8.49 -10.42 19.12
CA ASP A 371 -9.16 -10.27 20.41
C ASP A 371 -10.01 -8.98 20.37
N SER A 372 -11.32 -9.13 20.59
CA SER A 372 -12.28 -8.04 20.61
C SER A 372 -12.97 -7.99 21.95
N TYR A 373 -12.85 -6.86 22.62
CA TYR A 373 -13.51 -6.61 23.90
C TYR A 373 -14.58 -5.52 23.75
N LEU A 374 -15.81 -5.81 24.22
CA LEU A 374 -16.93 -4.86 24.29
C LEU A 374 -17.40 -4.78 25.75
N ASN A 375 -17.31 -3.60 26.38
CA ASN A 375 -17.58 -3.48 27.81
C ASN A 375 -19.05 -3.61 28.17
N ASP A 376 -19.97 -3.06 27.38
CA ASP A 376 -21.41 -3.07 27.64
C ASP A 376 -22.19 -3.75 26.49
N PRO A 377 -22.03 -5.08 26.33
CA PRO A 377 -22.84 -5.82 25.38
C PRO A 377 -24.31 -5.88 25.84
N PRO A 378 -25.27 -5.95 24.89
CA PRO A 378 -26.68 -6.06 25.26
C PRO A 378 -26.96 -7.29 26.09
N VAL A 379 -27.93 -7.16 27.01
CA VAL A 379 -28.38 -8.28 27.83
C VAL A 379 -29.13 -9.30 26.97
N SER A 380 -28.61 -10.52 26.88
CA SER A 380 -29.18 -11.62 26.10
C SER A 380 -29.22 -12.90 26.90
N LEU A 381 -29.95 -13.91 26.44
CA LEU A 381 -29.98 -15.26 26.99
C LEU A 381 -29.60 -16.29 25.91
N PRO A 382 -28.44 -16.98 26.02
CA PRO A 382 -27.46 -16.90 27.13
C PRO A 382 -26.73 -15.54 27.13
N PRO A 383 -26.13 -15.12 28.25
CA PRO A 383 -25.47 -13.83 28.38
C PRO A 383 -24.38 -13.66 27.32
N THR A 384 -24.39 -12.52 26.61
CA THR A 384 -23.36 -12.15 25.63
C THR A 384 -22.02 -11.99 26.35
N LYS A 385 -20.98 -12.63 25.81
CA LYS A 385 -19.62 -12.47 26.33
C LYS A 385 -19.03 -11.14 25.89
N ARG A 386 -18.37 -10.45 26.83
CA ARG A 386 -17.66 -9.20 26.54
C ARG A 386 -16.44 -9.40 25.65
N ASN A 387 -15.78 -10.56 25.77
CA ASN A 387 -14.57 -10.88 25.02
C ASN A 387 -14.83 -11.94 23.95
N SER A 388 -14.30 -11.71 22.75
CA SER A 388 -14.30 -12.62 21.60
C SER A 388 -12.88 -12.81 21.12
N PHE A 389 -12.32 -13.99 21.37
CA PHE A 389 -10.96 -14.35 20.96
C PHE A 389 -10.98 -15.34 19.79
N GLN A 390 -10.19 -15.06 18.77
CA GLN A 390 -9.99 -15.91 17.61
C GLN A 390 -8.52 -16.22 17.43
N PHE A 391 -8.22 -17.46 17.10
CA PHE A 391 -6.91 -17.92 16.70
C PHE A 391 -6.98 -18.48 15.27
N THR A 392 -6.22 -17.91 14.36
CA THR A 392 -6.27 -18.25 12.95
C THR A 392 -4.96 -18.88 12.52
N PHE A 393 -5.06 -19.98 11.79
CA PHE A 393 -3.97 -20.64 11.09
C PHE A 393 -4.26 -20.56 9.59
N GLY A 394 -3.32 -20.09 8.78
CA GLY A 394 -3.65 -19.89 7.39
C GLY A 394 -2.46 -19.85 6.45
N LEU A 395 -2.79 -19.72 5.17
CA LEU A 395 -1.87 -19.46 4.09
C LEU A 395 -2.08 -18.02 3.62
N THR A 396 -0.98 -17.27 3.59
CA THR A 396 -0.97 -15.86 3.16
C THR A 396 -0.28 -15.74 1.82
N TYR A 397 -0.90 -15.00 0.92
CA TYR A 397 -0.32 -14.58 -0.35
C TYR A 397 -0.01 -13.09 -0.32
N ALA A 398 1.23 -12.72 -0.61
CA ALA A 398 1.65 -11.32 -0.71
C ALA A 398 1.29 -10.74 -2.08
N ILE A 399 0.31 -9.87 -2.12
CA ILE A 399 -0.06 -9.06 -3.29
C ILE A 399 1.01 -7.98 -3.45
N LYS A 400 1.65 -7.92 -4.60
CA LYS A 400 2.67 -6.93 -4.93
C LYS A 400 2.29 -6.22 -6.22
N SER A 401 2.11 -4.91 -6.14
CA SER A 401 1.90 -4.10 -7.33
C SER A 401 3.17 -4.09 -8.20
N LYS A 402 2.96 -4.14 -9.51
CA LYS A 402 4.03 -3.93 -10.50
C LYS A 402 4.29 -2.45 -10.79
N TYR A 403 3.53 -1.57 -10.17
CA TYR A 403 3.58 -0.12 -10.38
C TYR A 403 4.54 0.53 -9.40
#